data_d161642b5fe7cfe4ad40f17082853e10
#
_entry.id   d161642b5fe7cfe4ad40f17082853e10
#
_cell.length_a   1.000
_cell.length_b   1.000
_cell.length_c   1.000
_cell.angle_alpha   90.00
_cell.angle_beta   90.00
_cell.angle_gamma   90.00
#
_symmetry.space_group_name_H-M   'P 1'
#
loop_
_entity.id
_entity.type
_entity.pdbx_description
1 polymer ?
#
loop_
_entity_poly.entity_id
_entity_poly.type
_entity_poly.pdbx_seq_one_letter_code
_entity_poly.pdbx_strand_id
1 'polypeptide(L)'
;MSNCLKDETSPYLLQHASNPVYWYPWGPEALQKAKTENKPIFLSIGYSACHWCHVMAHESFENEEIAKIMNEHFVNIKVDREERPDVDALYMKALVELTGHGGWPLSMFLTADQKPYLGGTYYPPFAKYNRPGFTEVLKQAYDLFTGDKDKLETRVQNTLQNISQKN
;
A
#
# COMPACT_ATOMS: atom_id res chain seq x y z
N MET A 1 -13.86 3.68 16.09
CA MET A 1 -14.42 2.42 15.54
C MET A 1 -13.31 1.51 15.04
N SER A 2 -13.46 0.21 15.25
CA SER A 2 -12.50 -0.75 14.74
C SER A 2 -12.71 -1.01 13.25
N ASN A 3 -11.63 -1.29 12.55
CA ASN A 3 -11.68 -1.68 11.14
C ASN A 3 -11.67 -3.20 11.01
N CYS A 4 -11.51 -3.73 9.79
CA CYS A 4 -11.57 -5.18 9.54
C CYS A 4 -10.39 -5.97 10.12
N LEU A 5 -9.41 -5.31 10.72
CA LEU A 5 -8.27 -5.99 11.36
C LEU A 5 -8.58 -6.48 12.78
N LYS A 6 -9.69 -6.08 13.36
CA LYS A 6 -10.05 -6.42 14.75
C LYS A 6 -10.13 -7.91 15.03
N ASP A 7 -10.45 -8.71 14.02
CA ASP A 7 -10.63 -10.16 14.16
C ASP A 7 -9.40 -10.95 13.72
N GLU A 8 -8.31 -10.26 13.38
CA GLU A 8 -7.06 -10.90 12.95
C GLU A 8 -6.28 -11.45 14.15
N THR A 9 -5.42 -12.42 13.90
CA THR A 9 -4.60 -13.05 14.94
C THR A 9 -3.20 -12.43 15.02
N SER A 10 -2.73 -11.78 13.96
CA SER A 10 -1.42 -11.15 13.94
C SER A 10 -1.35 -10.00 14.94
N PRO A 11 -0.39 -10.01 15.89
CA PRO A 11 -0.20 -8.86 16.78
C PRO A 11 0.09 -7.57 16.02
N TYR A 12 0.84 -7.64 14.92
CA TYR A 12 1.13 -6.48 14.09
C TYR A 12 -0.15 -5.87 13.50
N LEU A 13 -1.02 -6.71 12.93
CA LEU A 13 -2.28 -6.22 12.37
C LEU A 13 -3.21 -5.65 13.44
N LEU A 14 -3.28 -6.32 14.61
CA LEU A 14 -4.10 -5.84 15.70
C LEU A 14 -3.68 -4.46 16.21
N GLN A 15 -2.40 -4.11 16.11
CA GLN A 15 -1.93 -2.76 16.47
C GLN A 15 -2.58 -1.68 15.62
N HIS A 16 -3.08 -2.02 14.43
CA HIS A 16 -3.69 -1.06 13.51
C HIS A 16 -5.22 -1.17 13.46
N ALA A 17 -5.81 -2.03 14.29
CA ALA A 17 -7.25 -2.26 14.28
C ALA A 17 -8.06 -1.03 14.68
N SER A 18 -7.46 -0.12 15.44
CA SER A 18 -8.12 1.12 15.89
C SER A 18 -7.67 2.37 15.12
N ASN A 19 -6.87 2.21 14.05
CA ASN A 19 -6.48 3.34 13.21
C ASN A 19 -7.71 3.98 12.54
N PRO A 20 -7.70 5.30 12.30
CA PRO A 20 -8.76 5.92 11.51
C PRO A 20 -8.77 5.46 10.05
N VAL A 21 -7.66 4.91 9.53
CA VAL A 21 -7.65 4.26 8.21
C VAL A 21 -8.48 2.98 8.29
N TYR A 22 -9.39 2.79 7.36
CA TYR A 22 -10.22 1.58 7.32
C TYR A 22 -9.47 0.45 6.64
N TRP A 23 -8.63 -0.23 7.42
CA TRP A 23 -7.78 -1.32 6.93
C TRP A 23 -8.56 -2.61 6.73
N TYR A 24 -8.18 -3.32 5.67
CA TYR A 24 -8.60 -4.71 5.41
C TYR A 24 -7.38 -5.61 5.48
N PRO A 25 -7.55 -6.86 5.92
CA PRO A 25 -6.51 -7.86 5.66
C PRO A 25 -6.49 -8.23 4.17
N TRP A 26 -5.40 -8.80 3.70
CA TRP A 26 -5.34 -9.32 2.34
C TRP A 26 -6.33 -10.48 2.20
N GLY A 27 -7.26 -10.37 1.28
CA GLY A 27 -8.25 -11.42 1.07
C GLY A 27 -9.32 -11.02 0.08
N PRO A 28 -10.26 -11.94 -0.19
CA PRO A 28 -11.27 -11.72 -1.25
C PRO A 28 -12.17 -10.52 -1.00
N GLU A 29 -12.49 -10.19 0.25
CA GLU A 29 -13.35 -9.05 0.56
C GLU A 29 -12.78 -7.75 0.07
N ALA A 30 -11.51 -7.46 0.42
CA ALA A 30 -10.84 -6.23 0.02
C ALA A 30 -10.62 -6.18 -1.49
N LEU A 31 -10.18 -7.28 -2.08
CA LEU A 31 -9.89 -7.35 -3.50
C LEU A 31 -11.15 -7.18 -4.34
N GLN A 32 -12.25 -7.76 -3.91
CA GLN A 32 -13.55 -7.61 -4.60
C GLN A 32 -14.08 -6.18 -4.46
N LYS A 33 -13.91 -5.58 -3.29
CA LYS A 33 -14.33 -4.19 -3.05
C LYS A 33 -13.63 -3.24 -4.01
N ALA A 34 -12.33 -3.42 -4.22
CA ALA A 34 -11.56 -2.60 -5.15
C ALA A 34 -12.11 -2.69 -6.57
N LYS A 35 -12.45 -3.90 -7.01
CA LYS A 35 -13.02 -4.11 -8.35
C LYS A 35 -14.42 -3.51 -8.46
N THR A 36 -15.28 -3.78 -7.47
CA THR A 36 -16.67 -3.33 -7.48
C THR A 36 -16.76 -1.79 -7.47
N GLU A 37 -15.92 -1.14 -6.68
CA GLU A 37 -15.94 0.32 -6.56
C GLU A 37 -14.98 1.02 -7.53
N ASN A 38 -14.21 0.25 -8.28
CA ASN A 38 -13.18 0.74 -9.22
C ASN A 38 -12.24 1.73 -8.52
N LYS A 39 -11.65 1.25 -7.43
CA LYS A 39 -10.68 2.02 -6.65
C LYS A 39 -9.30 1.38 -6.70
N PRO A 40 -8.25 2.20 -6.68
CA PRO A 40 -6.89 1.65 -6.52
C PRO A 40 -6.71 1.12 -5.10
N ILE A 41 -5.77 0.19 -4.96
CA ILE A 41 -5.44 -0.41 -3.67
C ILE A 41 -4.18 0.25 -3.14
N PHE A 42 -4.20 0.66 -1.87
CA PHE A 42 -2.96 0.98 -1.14
C PHE A 42 -2.61 -0.21 -0.26
N LEU A 43 -1.46 -0.82 -0.55
CA LEU A 43 -0.97 -1.98 0.18
C LEU A 43 0.19 -1.57 1.06
N SER A 44 0.08 -1.83 2.35
CA SER A 44 1.15 -1.57 3.33
C SER A 44 1.57 -2.90 3.94
N ILE A 45 2.84 -3.25 3.79
CA ILE A 45 3.40 -4.50 4.33
C ILE A 45 4.49 -4.15 5.33
N GLY A 46 4.42 -4.78 6.50
CA GLY A 46 5.43 -4.57 7.54
C GLY A 46 5.47 -5.74 8.51
N TYR A 47 6.01 -5.50 9.69
CA TYR A 47 6.11 -6.50 10.75
C TYR A 47 6.30 -5.82 12.10
N SER A 48 6.13 -6.57 13.19
CA SER A 48 6.09 -6.01 14.54
C SER A 48 7.37 -5.28 14.95
N ALA A 49 8.54 -5.80 14.55
CA ALA A 49 9.83 -5.21 14.94
C ALA A 49 10.30 -4.10 13.99
N CYS A 50 9.51 -3.73 13.00
CA CYS A 50 9.89 -2.73 11.99
C CYS A 50 9.73 -1.31 12.55
N HIS A 51 10.87 -0.65 12.83
CA HIS A 51 10.86 0.71 13.37
C HIS A 51 10.11 1.71 12.48
N TRP A 52 10.48 1.76 11.20
CA TRP A 52 9.88 2.74 10.29
C TRP A 52 8.41 2.44 9.96
N CYS A 53 7.97 1.20 10.12
CA CYS A 53 6.55 0.86 10.02
C CYS A 53 5.77 1.56 11.13
N HIS A 54 6.31 1.56 12.35
CA HIS A 54 5.68 2.22 13.50
C HIS A 54 5.73 3.74 13.35
N VAL A 55 6.83 4.29 12.84
CA VAL A 55 6.95 5.72 12.59
C VAL A 55 5.88 6.17 11.58
N MET A 56 5.75 5.45 10.47
CA MET A 56 4.75 5.79 9.45
C MET A 56 3.33 5.67 9.98
N ALA A 57 3.05 4.65 10.79
CA ALA A 57 1.73 4.49 11.40
C ALA A 57 1.42 5.69 12.29
N HIS A 58 2.35 6.06 13.15
CA HIS A 58 2.14 7.18 14.08
C HIS A 58 1.97 8.51 13.34
N GLU A 59 2.77 8.75 12.31
CA GLU A 59 2.75 10.02 11.59
C GLU A 59 1.61 10.16 10.60
N SER A 60 1.22 9.06 9.94
CA SER A 60 0.27 9.11 8.84
C SER A 60 -1.00 8.29 9.08
N PHE A 61 -0.89 7.05 9.50
CA PHE A 61 -2.07 6.17 9.62
C PHE A 61 -2.95 6.52 10.81
N GLU A 62 -2.41 7.21 11.80
CA GLU A 62 -3.17 7.73 12.96
C GLU A 62 -3.68 9.15 12.71
N ASN A 63 -3.28 9.78 11.62
CA ASN A 63 -3.69 11.14 11.25
C ASN A 63 -5.05 11.08 10.57
N GLU A 64 -6.06 11.75 11.15
CA GLU A 64 -7.43 11.69 10.65
C GLU A 64 -7.60 12.30 9.25
N GLU A 65 -6.86 13.36 8.94
CA GLU A 65 -6.96 14.01 7.63
C GLU A 65 -6.40 13.11 6.53
N ILE A 66 -5.25 12.48 6.79
CA ILE A 66 -4.64 11.54 5.86
C ILE A 66 -5.53 10.30 5.71
N ALA A 67 -6.04 9.78 6.84
CA ALA A 67 -6.94 8.64 6.83
C ALA A 67 -8.19 8.90 5.99
N LYS A 68 -8.73 10.12 6.05
CA LYS A 68 -9.90 10.50 5.25
C LYS A 68 -9.61 10.39 3.76
N ILE A 69 -8.45 10.89 3.32
CA ILE A 69 -8.04 10.78 1.92
C ILE A 69 -7.91 9.31 1.52
N MET A 70 -7.27 8.50 2.37
CA MET A 70 -7.08 7.08 2.11
C MET A 70 -8.41 6.34 2.02
N ASN A 71 -9.33 6.62 2.93
CA ASN A 71 -10.63 5.94 2.98
C ASN A 71 -11.53 6.31 1.81
N GLU A 72 -11.48 7.56 1.36
CA GLU A 72 -12.32 8.03 0.25
C GLU A 72 -11.86 7.49 -1.10
N HIS A 73 -10.55 7.38 -1.31
CA HIS A 73 -10.00 7.17 -2.65
C HIS A 73 -9.36 5.80 -2.88
N PHE A 74 -9.12 5.06 -1.81
CA PHE A 74 -8.39 3.78 -1.90
C PHE A 74 -9.10 2.69 -1.13
N VAL A 75 -8.85 1.43 -1.53
CA VAL A 75 -9.08 0.29 -0.65
C VAL A 75 -7.73 0.02 0.01
N ASN A 76 -7.69 0.06 1.34
CA ASN A 76 -6.44 0.02 2.09
C ASN A 76 -6.24 -1.36 2.71
N ILE A 77 -5.14 -2.02 2.36
CA ILE A 77 -4.83 -3.38 2.80
C ILE A 77 -3.56 -3.37 3.63
N LYS A 78 -3.60 -3.97 4.80
CA LYS A 78 -2.46 -4.12 5.70
C LYS A 78 -2.04 -5.57 5.76
N VAL A 79 -0.75 -5.84 5.59
CA VAL A 79 -0.21 -7.21 5.57
C VAL A 79 0.95 -7.32 6.55
N ASP A 80 0.95 -8.40 7.32
CA ASP A 80 2.09 -8.81 8.13
C ASP A 80 2.94 -9.77 7.29
N ARG A 81 4.18 -9.38 6.99
CA ARG A 81 5.06 -10.21 6.16
C ARG A 81 5.37 -11.57 6.81
N GLU A 82 5.25 -11.65 8.11
CA GLU A 82 5.51 -12.90 8.82
C GLU A 82 4.37 -13.90 8.65
N GLU A 83 3.15 -13.41 8.41
CA GLU A 83 1.99 -14.27 8.10
C GLU A 83 1.86 -14.58 6.60
N ARG A 84 2.18 -13.59 5.76
CA ARG A 84 2.01 -13.70 4.32
C ARG A 84 3.33 -13.37 3.60
N PRO A 85 4.36 -14.22 3.80
CA PRO A 85 5.64 -14.00 3.10
C PRO A 85 5.52 -14.11 1.58
N ASP A 86 4.51 -14.81 1.07
CA ASP A 86 4.23 -14.92 -0.35
C ASP A 86 3.83 -13.58 -0.95
N VAL A 87 2.92 -12.86 -0.29
CA VAL A 87 2.48 -11.52 -0.73
C VAL A 87 3.64 -10.53 -0.63
N ASP A 88 4.39 -10.58 0.47
CA ASP A 88 5.56 -9.74 0.68
C ASP A 88 6.60 -9.94 -0.43
N ALA A 89 6.96 -11.18 -0.73
CA ALA A 89 7.97 -11.48 -1.75
C ALA A 89 7.53 -11.00 -3.13
N LEU A 90 6.26 -11.21 -3.47
CA LEU A 90 5.72 -10.80 -4.78
C LEU A 90 5.83 -9.28 -4.98
N TYR A 91 5.36 -8.51 -4.02
CA TYR A 91 5.35 -7.05 -4.16
C TYR A 91 6.70 -6.41 -3.84
N MET A 92 7.57 -7.11 -3.10
CA MET A 92 8.95 -6.63 -2.93
C MET A 92 9.70 -6.66 -4.26
N LYS A 93 9.49 -7.68 -5.09
CA LYS A 93 10.05 -7.71 -6.45
C LYS A 93 9.56 -6.52 -7.27
N ALA A 94 8.26 -6.22 -7.18
CA ALA A 94 7.68 -5.08 -7.88
C ALA A 94 8.28 -3.77 -7.39
N LEU A 95 8.47 -3.63 -6.09
CA LEU A 95 9.06 -2.42 -5.50
C LEU A 95 10.48 -2.19 -6.00
N VAL A 96 11.30 -3.22 -6.00
CA VAL A 96 12.68 -3.13 -6.49
C VAL A 96 12.69 -2.74 -7.97
N GLU A 97 11.75 -3.28 -8.77
CA GLU A 97 11.65 -2.92 -10.18
C GLU A 97 11.24 -1.47 -10.39
N LEU A 98 10.31 -0.97 -9.57
CA LEU A 98 9.81 0.39 -9.70
C LEU A 98 10.78 1.45 -9.18
N THR A 99 11.55 1.15 -8.13
CA THR A 99 12.34 2.15 -7.42
C THR A 99 13.84 1.86 -7.37
N GLY A 100 14.26 0.63 -7.67
CA GLY A 100 15.65 0.20 -7.52
C GLY A 100 16.01 -0.26 -6.11
N HIS A 101 15.10 -0.11 -5.15
CA HIS A 101 15.35 -0.45 -3.74
C HIS A 101 14.18 -1.21 -3.14
N GLY A 102 14.48 -2.09 -2.17
CA GLY A 102 13.45 -2.73 -1.35
C GLY A 102 13.52 -2.22 0.07
N GLY A 103 12.57 -2.62 0.90
CA GLY A 103 12.55 -2.27 2.32
C GLY A 103 11.16 -2.30 2.92
N TRP A 104 11.11 -2.05 4.22
CA TRP A 104 9.88 -1.96 4.97
C TRP A 104 9.84 -0.64 5.75
N PRO A 105 8.65 -0.05 5.89
CA PRO A 105 7.37 -0.52 5.37
C PRO A 105 7.40 -0.56 3.84
N LEU A 106 6.82 -1.59 3.26
CA LEU A 106 6.60 -1.64 1.82
C LEU A 106 5.29 -0.93 1.55
N SER A 107 5.33 0.14 0.77
CA SER A 107 4.14 0.89 0.36
C SER A 107 3.95 0.71 -1.13
N MET A 108 2.81 0.15 -1.53
CA MET A 108 2.57 -0.17 -2.92
C MET A 108 1.17 0.25 -3.33
N PHE A 109 1.05 0.86 -4.51
CA PHE A 109 -0.23 1.19 -5.09
C PHE A 109 -0.52 0.23 -6.22
N LEU A 110 -1.71 -0.38 -6.16
CA LEU A 110 -2.14 -1.39 -7.11
C LEU A 110 -3.37 -0.92 -7.86
N THR A 111 -3.52 -1.38 -9.10
CA THR A 111 -4.78 -1.22 -9.81
C THR A 111 -5.87 -2.05 -9.11
N ALA A 112 -7.13 -1.86 -9.51
CA ALA A 112 -8.24 -2.61 -8.93
C ALA A 112 -8.09 -4.13 -9.12
N ASP A 113 -7.31 -4.57 -10.10
CA ASP A 113 -6.99 -5.97 -10.36
C ASP A 113 -5.58 -6.36 -9.86
N GLN A 114 -5.07 -5.64 -8.86
CA GLN A 114 -3.88 -5.99 -8.07
C GLN A 114 -2.54 -5.85 -8.81
N LYS A 115 -2.48 -5.05 -9.84
CA LYS A 115 -1.24 -4.84 -10.60
C LYS A 115 -0.50 -3.61 -10.06
N PRO A 116 0.78 -3.75 -9.69
CA PRO A 116 1.54 -2.63 -9.10
C PRO A 116 1.87 -1.56 -10.14
N TYR A 117 1.74 -0.28 -9.74
CA TYR A 117 2.06 0.83 -10.65
C TYR A 117 2.85 1.97 -9.99
N LEU A 118 2.87 2.04 -8.66
CA LEU A 118 3.62 3.05 -7.93
C LEU A 118 3.98 2.49 -6.57
N GLY A 119 5.18 2.75 -6.07
CA GLY A 119 5.56 2.23 -4.76
C GLY A 119 6.73 2.95 -4.15
N GLY A 120 6.97 2.64 -2.90
CA GLY A 120 8.08 3.15 -2.12
C GLY A 120 8.13 2.42 -0.79
N THR A 121 8.92 2.96 0.12
CA THR A 121 9.01 2.41 1.47
C THR A 121 8.37 3.39 2.44
N TYR A 122 9.17 4.00 3.30
CA TYR A 122 8.66 5.00 4.22
C TYR A 122 8.36 6.31 3.50
N TYR A 123 7.19 6.89 3.79
CA TYR A 123 6.85 8.24 3.37
C TYR A 123 6.52 9.07 4.61
N PRO A 124 7.18 10.20 4.82
CA PRO A 124 6.77 11.13 5.89
C PRO A 124 5.43 11.78 5.55
N PRO A 125 4.71 12.35 6.53
CA PRO A 125 3.41 12.99 6.23
C PRO A 125 3.56 14.21 5.32
N PHE A 126 4.69 14.94 5.44
CA PHE A 126 5.04 16.06 4.57
C PHE A 126 6.46 15.84 4.07
N ALA A 127 6.83 16.46 2.94
CA ALA A 127 8.14 16.27 2.34
C ALA A 127 9.28 16.59 3.33
N LYS A 128 10.14 15.60 3.58
CA LYS A 128 11.37 15.73 4.39
C LYS A 128 12.28 14.54 4.13
N TYR A 129 13.52 14.60 4.61
CA TYR A 129 14.53 13.53 4.41
C TYR A 129 14.74 13.18 2.94
N ASN A 130 14.62 14.18 2.05
CA ASN A 130 14.68 13.98 0.60
C ASN A 130 13.61 12.98 0.10
N ARG A 131 12.48 12.89 0.80
CA ARG A 131 11.36 12.01 0.42
C ARG A 131 10.10 12.84 0.22
N PRO A 132 9.24 12.46 -0.74
CA PRO A 132 7.97 13.17 -0.91
C PRO A 132 7.06 12.93 0.28
N GLY A 133 6.15 13.85 0.53
CA GLY A 133 5.13 13.67 1.56
C GLY A 133 4.10 12.63 1.15
N PHE A 134 3.58 11.89 2.13
CA PHE A 134 2.61 10.83 1.84
C PHE A 134 1.34 11.38 1.20
N THR A 135 0.90 12.58 1.61
CA THR A 135 -0.27 13.22 1.00
C THR A 135 -0.08 13.48 -0.49
N GLU A 136 1.13 13.90 -0.88
CA GLU A 136 1.46 14.13 -2.29
C GLU A 136 1.49 12.81 -3.07
N VAL A 137 2.05 11.76 -2.46
CA VAL A 137 2.12 10.44 -3.07
C VAL A 137 0.72 9.86 -3.27
N LEU A 138 -0.16 10.02 -2.28
CA LEU A 138 -1.56 9.57 -2.39
C LEU A 138 -2.25 10.26 -3.56
N LYS A 139 -2.07 11.57 -3.68
CA LYS A 139 -2.65 12.33 -4.80
C LYS A 139 -2.10 11.85 -6.14
N GLN A 140 -0.78 11.68 -6.23
CA GLN A 140 -0.14 11.18 -7.45
C GLN A 140 -0.67 9.80 -7.83
N ALA A 141 -0.78 8.90 -6.86
CA ALA A 141 -1.28 7.54 -7.09
C ALA A 141 -2.72 7.56 -7.61
N TYR A 142 -3.57 8.38 -7.02
CA TYR A 142 -4.96 8.49 -7.44
C TYR A 142 -5.07 9.11 -8.84
N ASP A 143 -4.29 10.16 -9.12
CA ASP A 143 -4.26 10.82 -10.43
C ASP A 143 -3.78 9.88 -11.53
N LEU A 144 -2.77 9.04 -11.24
CA LEU A 144 -2.30 8.04 -12.19
C LEU A 144 -3.38 7.00 -12.49
N PHE A 145 -4.12 6.58 -11.47
CA PHE A 145 -5.17 5.57 -11.62
C PHE A 145 -6.36 6.11 -12.41
N THR A 146 -6.76 7.35 -12.16
CA THR A 146 -7.98 7.95 -12.77
C THR A 146 -7.70 8.68 -14.08
N GLY A 147 -6.43 8.92 -14.41
CA GLY A 147 -6.04 9.66 -15.61
C GLY A 147 -6.01 8.80 -16.86
N ASP A 148 -4.91 8.91 -17.62
CA ASP A 148 -4.74 8.18 -18.89
C ASP A 148 -4.56 6.69 -18.65
N LYS A 149 -5.57 5.91 -19.02
CA LYS A 149 -5.56 4.45 -18.81
C LYS A 149 -4.48 3.75 -19.62
N ASP A 150 -4.15 4.26 -20.81
CA ASP A 150 -3.11 3.67 -21.65
C ASP A 150 -1.73 3.86 -21.00
N LYS A 151 -1.47 5.01 -20.41
CA LYS A 151 -0.23 5.26 -19.69
C LYS A 151 -0.11 4.37 -18.46
N LEU A 152 -1.21 4.22 -17.71
CA LEU A 152 -1.24 3.34 -16.55
C LEU A 152 -0.96 1.89 -16.97
N GLU A 153 -1.61 1.41 -17.99
CA GLU A 153 -1.44 0.04 -18.49
C GLU A 153 0.00 -0.20 -18.96
N THR A 154 0.58 0.76 -19.69
CA THR A 154 1.98 0.67 -20.15
C THR A 154 2.92 0.56 -18.94
N ARG A 155 2.71 1.39 -17.91
CA ARG A 155 3.52 1.37 -16.69
C ARG A 155 3.43 0.02 -15.98
N VAL A 156 2.22 -0.53 -15.87
CA VAL A 156 1.98 -1.84 -15.26
C VAL A 156 2.67 -2.94 -16.07
N GLN A 157 2.49 -2.96 -17.38
CA GLN A 157 3.05 -4.00 -18.22
C GLN A 157 4.57 -3.99 -18.22
N ASN A 158 5.19 -2.83 -18.23
CA ASN A 158 6.65 -2.71 -18.16
C ASN A 158 7.17 -3.29 -16.84
N THR A 159 6.51 -3.00 -15.73
CA THR A 159 6.90 -3.54 -14.42
C THR A 159 6.78 -5.05 -14.37
N LEU A 160 5.65 -5.60 -14.81
CA LEU A 160 5.39 -7.04 -14.80
C LEU A 160 6.33 -7.79 -15.75
N GLN A 161 6.59 -7.25 -16.91
CA GLN A 161 7.48 -7.84 -17.89
C GLN A 161 8.91 -7.95 -17.37
N ASN A 162 9.40 -6.89 -16.73
CA ASN A 162 10.75 -6.87 -16.16
C ASN A 162 10.88 -7.88 -15.02
N ILE A 163 9.87 -8.03 -14.18
CA ILE A 163 9.86 -9.04 -13.12
C ILE A 163 9.94 -10.44 -13.71
N SER A 164 9.17 -10.72 -14.75
CA SER A 164 9.17 -12.03 -15.42
C SER A 164 10.52 -12.36 -16.02
N GLN A 165 11.21 -11.39 -16.61
CA GLN A 165 12.53 -11.59 -17.22
C GLN A 165 13.62 -11.89 -16.19
N LYS A 166 13.43 -11.47 -14.95
CA LYS A 166 14.43 -11.68 -13.87
C LYS A 166 14.28 -13.01 -13.13
N ASN A 167 13.24 -13.75 -13.44
CA ASN A 167 12.98 -15.05 -12.80
C ASN A 167 13.63 -16.22 -13.61
#